data_467f836e4ad2c893bc7085d80a19ec1b
#
_entry.id   467f836e4ad2c893bc7085d80a19ec1b
#
_cell.length_a   1.000
_cell.length_b   1.000
_cell.length_c   1.000
_cell.angle_alpha   90.00
_cell.angle_beta   90.00
_cell.angle_gamma   90.00
#
_symmetry.space_group_name_H-M   'P 1'
#
loop_
_entity.id
_entity.type
_entity.pdbx_description
1 polymer ?
#
loop_
_entity_poly.entity_id
_entity_poly.type
_entity_poly.pdbx_seq_one_letter_code
_entity_poly.pdbx_strand_id
1 'polypeptide(L)'
;MIQKTKEAIMEGLGLKINHSFTFVQEIEPDCMDLQTRNMKCLFVYTTLGKKPEGKNLVCKGFDEACAAAFGDDKGRTIVIFKEHSDENAGSNGLLRPFNPNYK
;
A
#
# COMPACT_ATOMS: atom_id res chain seq x y z
N MET A 1 -1.27 6.78 -11.25
CA MET A 1 -0.64 6.49 -9.95
C MET A 1 -1.29 5.32 -9.21
N ILE A 2 -2.59 5.35 -9.02
CA ILE A 2 -3.28 4.28 -8.27
C ILE A 2 -3.09 2.91 -8.90
N GLN A 3 -3.27 2.80 -10.21
CA GLN A 3 -3.16 1.51 -10.90
C GLN A 3 -1.74 0.95 -10.83
N LYS A 4 -0.72 1.77 -11.05
CA LYS A 4 0.67 1.32 -10.96
C LYS A 4 1.06 0.91 -9.55
N THR A 5 0.58 1.65 -8.55
CA THR A 5 0.82 1.32 -7.14
C THR A 5 0.15 -0.02 -6.80
N LYS A 6 -1.07 -0.22 -7.24
CA LYS A 6 -1.80 -1.46 -7.00
C LYS A 6 -1.11 -2.66 -7.65
N GLU A 7 -0.62 -2.50 -8.87
CA GLU A 7 0.13 -3.54 -9.57
C GLU A 7 1.41 -3.90 -8.83
N ALA A 8 2.13 -2.89 -8.32
CA ALA A 8 3.35 -3.12 -7.54
C ALA A 8 3.06 -3.88 -6.25
N ILE A 9 1.97 -3.56 -5.57
CA ILE A 9 1.55 -4.26 -4.35
C ILE A 9 1.22 -5.72 -4.66
N MET A 10 0.45 -5.96 -5.70
CA MET A 10 0.05 -7.31 -6.06
C MET A 10 1.24 -8.16 -6.47
N GLU A 11 2.15 -7.61 -7.26
CA GLU A 11 3.35 -8.32 -7.70
C GLU A 11 4.30 -8.57 -6.53
N GLY A 12 4.59 -7.55 -5.74
CA GLY A 12 5.53 -7.64 -4.64
C GLY A 12 5.06 -8.57 -3.52
N LEU A 13 3.77 -8.58 -3.22
CA LEU A 13 3.22 -9.38 -2.13
C LEU A 13 2.55 -10.68 -2.61
N GLY A 14 2.54 -10.94 -3.91
CA GLY A 14 1.96 -12.17 -4.46
C GLY A 14 0.45 -12.24 -4.30
N LEU A 15 -0.24 -11.11 -4.38
CA LEU A 15 -1.68 -11.04 -4.17
C LEU A 15 -2.46 -11.20 -5.47
N LYS A 16 -3.68 -11.71 -5.34
CA LYS A 16 -4.63 -11.74 -6.46
C LYS A 16 -5.31 -10.38 -6.59
N ILE A 17 -5.70 -10.03 -7.81
CA ILE A 17 -6.29 -8.73 -8.13
C ILE A 17 -7.45 -8.36 -7.22
N ASN A 18 -8.36 -9.30 -7.00
CA ASN A 18 -9.59 -9.05 -6.25
C ASN A 18 -9.40 -8.97 -4.73
N HIS A 19 -8.18 -9.19 -4.24
CA HIS A 19 -7.88 -9.13 -2.81
C HIS A 19 -7.25 -7.80 -2.40
N SER A 20 -7.15 -6.84 -3.34
CA SER A 20 -6.51 -5.56 -3.09
C SER A 20 -7.41 -4.41 -3.50
N PHE A 21 -7.50 -3.41 -2.66
CA PHE A 21 -8.16 -2.16 -3.03
C PHE A 21 -7.27 -1.00 -2.60
N THR A 22 -7.33 0.08 -3.38
CA THR A 22 -6.44 1.23 -3.21
C THR A 22 -7.23 2.52 -3.37
N PHE A 23 -6.99 3.47 -2.50
CA PHE A 23 -7.57 4.80 -2.60
C PHE A 23 -6.53 5.85 -2.24
N VAL A 24 -6.78 7.08 -2.68
CA VAL A 24 -5.88 8.21 -2.42
C VAL A 24 -6.59 9.22 -1.53
N GLN A 25 -5.89 9.67 -0.51
CA GLN A 25 -6.37 10.74 0.36
C GLN A 25 -5.37 11.90 0.30
N GLU A 26 -5.87 13.10 0.00
CA GLU A 26 -5.07 14.31 0.05
C GLU A 26 -5.23 14.96 1.42
N ILE A 27 -4.10 15.48 1.93
CA ILE A 27 -4.09 16.21 3.20
C ILE A 27 -3.85 17.68 2.88
N GLU A 28 -4.68 18.56 3.46
CA GLU A 28 -4.54 19.99 3.27
C GLU A 28 -3.14 20.47 3.69
N PRO A 29 -2.49 21.33 2.89
CA PRO A 29 -1.14 21.80 3.22
C PRO A 29 -1.03 22.46 4.59
N ASP A 30 -2.08 23.11 5.06
CA ASP A 30 -2.10 23.75 6.37
C ASP A 30 -2.11 22.76 7.52
N CYS A 31 -2.37 21.49 7.24
CA CYS A 31 -2.36 20.41 8.23
C CYS A 31 -1.01 19.67 8.28
N MET A 32 -0.01 20.16 7.56
CA MET A 32 1.30 19.53 7.47
C MET A 32 2.40 20.56 7.68
N ASP A 33 3.53 20.11 8.24
CA ASP A 33 4.71 20.98 8.29
C ASP A 33 5.36 21.10 6.91
N LEU A 34 6.34 22.00 6.78
CA LEU A 34 6.96 22.27 5.49
C LEU A 34 7.70 21.05 4.92
N GLN A 35 8.29 20.23 5.78
CA GLN A 35 9.03 19.05 5.35
C GLN A 35 8.12 17.97 4.81
N THR A 36 6.88 17.88 5.34
CA THR A 36 5.93 16.85 5.00
C THR A 36 5.13 17.16 3.73
N ARG A 37 5.03 18.43 3.33
CA ARG A 37 4.17 18.86 2.21
C ARG A 37 4.46 18.17 0.89
N ASN A 38 5.71 17.79 0.64
CA ASN A 38 6.09 17.08 -0.58
C ASN A 38 6.23 15.57 -0.39
N MET A 39 5.84 15.06 0.77
CA MET A 39 5.90 13.62 1.03
C MET A 39 4.70 12.91 0.42
N LYS A 40 4.97 11.76 -0.18
CA LYS A 40 3.94 10.81 -0.60
C LYS A 40 4.14 9.57 0.24
N CYS A 41 3.12 9.19 0.98
CA CYS A 41 3.19 8.05 1.90
C CYS A 41 2.19 6.99 1.51
N LEU A 42 2.65 5.75 1.45
CA LEU A 42 1.80 4.60 1.21
C LEU A 42 1.78 3.73 2.46
N PHE A 43 0.58 3.49 2.97
CA PHE A 43 0.38 2.54 4.07
C PHE A 43 -0.19 1.25 3.49
N VAL A 44 0.51 0.15 3.67
CA VAL A 44 0.08 -1.16 3.19
C VAL A 44 -0.31 -2.02 4.37
N TYR A 45 -1.58 -2.38 4.44
CA TYR A 45 -2.10 -3.29 5.46
C TYR A 45 -2.18 -4.68 4.84
N THR A 46 -1.43 -5.62 5.39
CA THR A 46 -1.36 -6.97 4.82
C THR A 46 -1.19 -8.02 5.92
N THR A 47 -1.37 -9.27 5.56
CA THR A 47 -1.18 -10.37 6.49
C THR A 47 0.30 -10.63 6.75
N LEU A 48 0.58 -11.30 7.87
CA LEU A 48 1.92 -11.69 8.26
C LEU A 48 2.57 -12.62 7.22
N GLY A 49 3.87 -12.65 7.21
CA GLY A 49 4.64 -13.60 6.40
C GLY A 49 5.07 -13.10 5.04
N LYS A 50 4.90 -11.81 4.75
CA LYS A 50 5.39 -11.23 3.50
C LYS A 50 6.91 -11.05 3.54
N LYS A 51 7.57 -11.39 2.44
CA LYS A 51 9.04 -11.36 2.37
C LYS A 51 9.56 -9.94 2.16
N PRO A 52 10.73 -9.59 2.76
CA PRO A 52 11.33 -8.27 2.54
C PRO A 52 11.60 -7.96 1.06
N GLU A 53 11.98 -8.95 0.26
CA GLU A 53 12.23 -8.76 -1.17
C GLU A 53 10.97 -8.29 -1.90
N GLY A 54 9.82 -8.89 -1.58
CA GLY A 54 8.53 -8.48 -2.14
C GLY A 54 8.14 -7.08 -1.70
N LYS A 55 8.36 -6.76 -0.43
CA LYS A 55 8.10 -5.42 0.10
C LYS A 55 8.96 -4.37 -0.60
N ASN A 56 10.22 -4.71 -0.90
CA ASN A 56 11.11 -3.80 -1.62
C ASN A 56 10.59 -3.51 -3.03
N LEU A 57 9.99 -4.49 -3.69
CA LEU A 57 9.35 -4.27 -4.99
C LEU A 57 8.18 -3.30 -4.90
N VAL A 58 7.42 -3.34 -3.81
CA VAL A 58 6.33 -2.39 -3.57
C VAL A 58 6.89 -0.98 -3.43
N CYS A 59 7.95 -0.81 -2.66
CA CYS A 59 8.58 0.49 -2.47
C CYS A 59 9.06 1.07 -3.81
N LYS A 60 9.73 0.25 -4.61
CA LYS A 60 10.23 0.66 -5.92
C LYS A 60 9.08 1.04 -6.86
N GLY A 61 8.05 0.21 -6.91
CA GLY A 61 6.90 0.45 -7.77
C GLY A 61 6.13 1.71 -7.38
N PHE A 62 5.99 1.97 -6.09
CA PHE A 62 5.34 3.19 -5.62
C PHE A 62 6.15 4.44 -5.97
N ASP A 63 7.48 4.38 -5.80
CA ASP A 63 8.34 5.48 -6.15
C ASP A 63 8.26 5.78 -7.67
N GLU A 64 8.28 4.74 -8.49
CA GLU A 64 8.12 4.89 -9.93
C GLU A 64 6.76 5.45 -10.31
N ALA A 65 5.69 5.02 -9.63
CA ALA A 65 4.34 5.52 -9.86
C ALA A 65 4.23 7.00 -9.52
N CYS A 66 4.86 7.44 -8.43
CA CYS A 66 4.91 8.85 -8.06
C CYS A 66 5.71 9.66 -9.05
N ALA A 67 6.84 9.15 -9.53
CA ALA A 67 7.64 9.82 -10.55
C ALA A 67 6.84 10.02 -11.84
N ALA A 68 6.07 9.02 -12.24
CA ALA A 68 5.22 9.11 -13.43
C ALA A 68 4.10 10.13 -13.28
N ALA A 69 3.53 10.24 -12.07
CA ALA A 69 2.40 11.14 -11.80
C ALA A 69 2.84 12.57 -11.50
N PHE A 70 3.97 12.77 -10.82
CA PHE A 70 4.40 14.07 -10.30
C PHE A 70 5.71 14.58 -10.92
N GLY A 71 6.34 13.81 -11.78
CA GLY A 71 7.60 14.18 -12.44
C GLY A 71 8.79 14.06 -11.49
N ASP A 72 9.90 14.68 -11.89
CA ASP A 72 11.14 14.62 -11.14
C ASP A 72 11.08 15.36 -9.79
N ASP A 73 10.12 16.27 -9.66
CA ASP A 73 9.92 17.05 -8.45
C ASP A 73 8.88 16.40 -7.53
N LYS A 74 8.87 15.08 -7.51
CA LYS A 74 7.89 14.29 -6.77
C LYS A 74 8.00 14.38 -5.25
N GLY A 75 9.14 14.87 -4.76
CA GLY A 75 9.45 14.88 -3.34
C GLY A 75 9.81 13.48 -2.83
N ARG A 76 9.60 13.27 -1.54
CA ARG A 76 10.00 12.04 -0.87
C ARG A 76 8.86 11.02 -0.85
N THR A 77 9.19 9.77 -1.13
CA THR A 77 8.22 8.67 -1.03
C THR A 77 8.55 7.79 0.17
N ILE A 78 7.53 7.39 0.91
CA ILE A 78 7.65 6.53 2.09
C ILE A 78 6.60 5.44 1.99
N VAL A 79 7.00 4.20 2.29
CA VAL A 79 6.06 3.07 2.35
C VAL A 79 6.17 2.44 3.73
N ILE A 80 5.04 2.27 4.39
CA ILE A 80 4.99 1.62 5.69
C ILE A 80 4.06 0.41 5.58
N PHE A 81 4.56 -0.74 5.99
CA PHE A 81 3.79 -1.97 6.01
C PHE A 81 3.27 -2.21 7.42
N LYS A 82 1.99 -2.45 7.54
CA LYS A 82 1.36 -2.85 8.79
C LYS A 82 0.82 -4.26 8.61
N GLU A 83 1.49 -5.21 9.21
CA GLU A 83 1.12 -6.61 9.11
C GLU A 83 0.20 -7.00 10.26
N HIS A 84 -0.75 -7.85 9.96
CA HIS A 84 -1.71 -8.36 10.95
C HIS A 84 -1.93 -9.85 10.73
N SER A 85 -2.34 -10.54 11.80
CA SER A 85 -2.75 -11.93 11.69
C SER A 85 -4.14 -12.02 11.08
N ASP A 86 -4.51 -13.18 10.60
CA ASP A 86 -5.84 -13.43 10.06
C ASP A 86 -6.94 -13.22 11.12
N GLU A 87 -6.60 -13.35 12.39
CA GLU A 87 -7.51 -13.10 13.49
C GLU A 87 -7.90 -11.64 13.64
N ASN A 88 -7.15 -10.73 13.02
CA ASN A 88 -7.37 -9.30 13.10
C ASN A 88 -7.95 -8.71 11.81
N ALA A 89 -8.42 -9.54 10.90
CA ALA A 89 -9.01 -9.09 9.63
C ALA A 89 -10.30 -9.84 9.36
N GLY A 90 -11.32 -9.09 8.97
CA GLY A 90 -12.62 -9.66 8.66
C GLY A 90 -13.26 -8.98 7.47
N SER A 91 -14.19 -9.68 6.85
CA SER A 91 -14.92 -9.23 5.67
C SER A 91 -16.28 -9.90 5.63
N ASN A 92 -17.30 -9.13 5.25
CA ASN A 92 -18.67 -9.63 5.11
C ASN A 92 -19.20 -10.34 6.36
N GLY A 93 -18.82 -9.83 7.55
CA GLY A 93 -19.30 -10.35 8.82
C GLY A 93 -18.52 -11.51 9.41
N LEU A 94 -17.43 -11.94 8.76
CA LEU A 94 -16.63 -13.05 9.24
C LEU A 94 -15.17 -12.68 9.31
N LEU A 95 -14.49 -13.13 10.38
CA LEU A 95 -13.03 -13.08 10.44
C LEU A 95 -12.45 -14.08 9.42
N ARG A 96 -11.23 -13.79 8.94
CA ARG A 96 -10.59 -14.64 7.94
C ARG A 96 -10.53 -16.13 8.30
N PRO A 97 -10.18 -16.52 9.55
CA PRO A 97 -10.14 -17.93 9.90
C PRO A 97 -11.48 -18.65 9.74
N PHE A 98 -12.59 -17.91 9.81
CA PHE A 98 -13.95 -18.48 9.69
C PHE A 98 -14.55 -18.29 8.30
N ASN A 99 -13.83 -17.66 7.38
CA ASN A 99 -14.33 -17.35 6.05
C ASN A 99 -13.76 -18.34 5.03
N PRO A 100 -14.59 -19.19 4.41
CA PRO A 100 -14.10 -20.21 3.47
C PRO A 100 -13.44 -19.62 2.23
N ASN A 101 -13.72 -18.35 1.90
CA ASN A 101 -13.17 -17.70 0.72
C ASN A 101 -11.70 -17.30 0.87
N TYR A 102 -11.15 -17.41 2.08
CA TYR A 102 -9.75 -17.04 2.36
C TYR A 102 -8.85 -18.22 2.69
N LYS A 103 -9.29 -19.41 2.37
CA LYS A 103 -8.48 -20.61 2.58
C LYS A 103 -7.72 -21.02 1.33
#